data_f68f0fab8154528e0820bb609b309bbd
#
_entry.id   f68f0fab8154528e0820bb609b309bbd
#
_cell.length_a   1.000
_cell.length_b   1.000
_cell.length_c   1.000
_cell.angle_alpha   90.00
_cell.angle_beta   90.00
_cell.angle_gamma   90.00
#
_symmetry.space_group_name_H-M   'P 1'
#
loop_
_entity.id
_entity.type
_entity.pdbx_description
1 polymer ?
#
loop_
_entity_poly.entity_id
_entity_poly.type
_entity_poly.pdbx_seq_one_letter_code
_entity_poly.pdbx_strand_id
1 'polypeptide(L)'
;MIRKATPSDNKQIAKLYYLIWKDMELDIVKEISKKRMINLLELSIVNVHYRTYYKNIWVYEKNNEVAGCIIAYDGSKEMEYEEQWNQLPLEEDIRLVGTPLPIKEAKNDEWYIEAVVTSPDYRGQGIATQLLEHLITTSFNKKWSLNCDYNNEKALKLYKQLGFKWV
;
A
#
# COMPACT_ATOMS: atom_id res chain seq x y z
N MET A 1 1.16 6.01 17.60
CA MET A 1 1.70 7.28 17.02
C MET A 1 1.89 7.12 15.52
N ILE A 2 1.42 8.08 14.77
CA ILE A 2 1.55 8.08 13.31
C ILE A 2 2.78 8.89 12.90
N ARG A 3 3.61 8.32 12.05
CA ARG A 3 4.82 8.96 11.54
C ARG A 3 5.11 8.50 10.11
N LYS A 4 5.99 9.23 9.43
CA LYS A 4 6.51 8.77 8.14
C LYS A 4 7.30 7.48 8.32
N ALA A 5 7.22 6.59 7.34
CA ALA A 5 8.04 5.39 7.32
C ALA A 5 9.50 5.74 7.11
N THR A 6 10.39 4.89 7.62
CA THR A 6 11.83 4.95 7.40
C THR A 6 12.30 3.67 6.73
N PRO A 7 13.49 3.64 6.13
CA PRO A 7 14.00 2.39 5.52
C PRO A 7 14.02 1.19 6.46
N SER A 8 14.21 1.42 7.76
CA SER A 8 14.25 0.34 8.75
C SER A 8 12.91 -0.33 9.01
N ASP A 9 11.80 0.28 8.55
CA ASP A 9 10.47 -0.30 8.68
C ASP A 9 10.17 -1.34 7.58
N ASN A 10 11.07 -1.54 6.64
CA ASN A 10 10.82 -2.30 5.42
C ASN A 10 10.32 -3.74 5.65
N LYS A 11 10.89 -4.44 6.63
CA LYS A 11 10.50 -5.83 6.90
C LYS A 11 9.07 -5.94 7.40
N GLN A 12 8.67 -5.06 8.31
CA GLN A 12 7.33 -5.06 8.87
C GLN A 12 6.29 -4.61 7.84
N ILE A 13 6.61 -3.57 7.07
CA ILE A 13 5.73 -3.08 6.01
C ILE A 13 5.55 -4.14 4.92
N ALA A 14 6.62 -4.81 4.51
CA ALA A 14 6.55 -5.85 3.48
C ALA A 14 5.59 -6.98 3.86
N LYS A 15 5.64 -7.42 5.11
CA LYS A 15 4.72 -8.45 5.62
C LYS A 15 3.26 -8.00 5.58
N LEU A 16 3.00 -6.75 5.97
CA LEU A 16 1.65 -6.21 5.95
C LEU A 16 1.12 -6.06 4.52
N TYR A 17 1.94 -5.51 3.63
CA TYR A 17 1.52 -5.31 2.25
C TYR A 17 1.32 -6.63 1.51
N TYR A 18 2.11 -7.64 1.82
CA TYR A 18 1.93 -8.98 1.27
C TYR A 18 0.53 -9.54 1.57
N LEU A 19 -0.03 -9.25 2.74
CA LEU A 19 -1.39 -9.69 3.08
C LEU A 19 -2.41 -9.15 2.09
N ILE A 20 -2.26 -7.90 1.66
CA ILE A 20 -3.14 -7.29 0.67
C ILE A 20 -3.00 -7.99 -0.69
N TRP A 21 -1.76 -8.20 -1.15
CA TRP A 21 -1.52 -8.88 -2.43
C TRP A 21 -2.04 -10.31 -2.44
N LYS A 22 -1.93 -11.00 -1.31
CA LYS A 22 -2.48 -12.35 -1.15
C LYS A 22 -4.01 -12.34 -1.27
N ASP A 23 -4.66 -11.39 -0.60
CA ASP A 23 -6.12 -11.26 -0.65
C ASP A 23 -6.61 -10.86 -2.04
N MET A 24 -5.82 -10.10 -2.79
CA MET A 24 -6.11 -9.74 -4.17
C MET A 24 -5.90 -10.90 -5.15
N GLU A 25 -5.29 -11.99 -4.71
CA GLU A 25 -4.99 -13.16 -5.52
C GLU A 25 -4.20 -12.81 -6.79
N LEU A 26 -3.21 -11.93 -6.66
CA LEU A 26 -2.36 -11.54 -7.78
C LEU A 26 -1.62 -12.74 -8.39
N ASP A 27 -1.49 -12.75 -9.71
CA ASP A 27 -0.81 -13.82 -10.42
C ASP A 27 0.60 -14.09 -9.89
N ILE A 28 1.36 -13.02 -9.65
CA ILE A 28 2.71 -13.12 -9.12
C ILE A 28 2.75 -13.80 -7.74
N VAL A 29 1.74 -13.56 -6.90
CA VAL A 29 1.64 -14.17 -5.56
C VAL A 29 1.31 -15.65 -5.67
N LYS A 30 0.53 -16.04 -6.66
CA LYS A 30 0.19 -17.46 -6.89
C LYS A 30 1.37 -18.27 -7.41
N GLU A 31 2.22 -17.65 -8.23
CA GLU A 31 3.32 -18.34 -8.90
C GLU A 31 4.63 -18.33 -8.11
N ILE A 32 4.85 -17.32 -7.29
CA ILE A 32 6.12 -17.12 -6.58
C ILE A 32 5.91 -17.37 -5.09
N SER A 33 6.89 -18.01 -4.43
CA SER A 33 6.80 -18.30 -2.99
C SER A 33 6.68 -17.02 -2.16
N LYS A 34 6.00 -17.14 -1.01
CA LYS A 34 5.85 -16.05 -0.06
C LYS A 34 7.19 -15.43 0.34
N LYS A 35 8.19 -16.26 0.63
CA LYS A 35 9.51 -15.79 1.05
C LYS A 35 10.15 -14.90 -0.01
N ARG A 36 10.11 -15.33 -1.27
CA ARG A 36 10.69 -14.58 -2.38
C ARG A 36 9.95 -13.28 -2.62
N MET A 37 8.61 -13.30 -2.52
CA MET A 37 7.79 -12.11 -2.67
C MET A 37 8.06 -11.08 -1.57
N ILE A 38 8.11 -11.54 -0.32
CA ILE A 38 8.39 -10.63 0.81
C ILE A 38 9.78 -10.02 0.67
N ASN A 39 10.78 -10.80 0.25
CA ASN A 39 12.12 -10.26 0.03
C ASN A 39 12.12 -9.14 -1.04
N LEU A 40 11.37 -9.33 -2.13
CA LEU A 40 11.25 -8.30 -3.16
C LEU A 40 10.50 -7.08 -2.66
N LEU A 41 9.44 -7.27 -1.86
CA LEU A 41 8.72 -6.15 -1.25
C LEU A 41 9.62 -5.36 -0.30
N GLU A 42 10.45 -6.04 0.50
CA GLU A 42 11.42 -5.37 1.36
C GLU A 42 12.35 -4.46 0.54
N LEU A 43 12.85 -4.95 -0.58
CA LEU A 43 13.70 -4.18 -1.48
C LEU A 43 12.94 -3.04 -2.16
N SER A 44 11.68 -3.25 -2.52
CA SER A 44 10.86 -2.23 -3.17
C SER A 44 10.62 -1.01 -2.27
N ILE A 45 10.73 -1.19 -0.96
CA ILE A 45 10.50 -0.12 0.00
C ILE A 45 11.73 0.80 0.12
N VAL A 46 12.93 0.27 -0.09
CA VAL A 46 14.17 1.02 0.16
C VAL A 46 15.03 1.27 -1.08
N ASN A 47 15.00 0.40 -2.07
CA ASN A 47 15.99 0.42 -3.16
C ASN A 47 15.50 1.07 -4.45
N VAL A 48 14.20 1.11 -4.69
CA VAL A 48 13.61 1.66 -5.91
C VAL A 48 12.41 2.51 -5.54
N HIS A 49 12.02 3.42 -6.43
CA HIS A 49 10.84 4.26 -6.20
C HIS A 49 9.58 3.57 -6.75
N TYR A 50 9.34 2.37 -6.26
CA TYR A 50 8.10 1.64 -6.53
C TYR A 50 6.95 2.25 -5.71
N ARG A 51 5.71 1.82 -5.94
CA ARG A 51 4.53 2.29 -5.18
C ARG A 51 4.74 2.23 -3.67
N THR A 52 5.46 1.20 -3.22
CA THR A 52 5.77 0.92 -1.81
C THR A 52 7.01 1.63 -1.28
N TYR A 53 7.57 2.56 -2.04
CA TYR A 53 8.75 3.29 -1.55
C TYR A 53 8.44 3.98 -0.21
N TYR A 54 9.35 3.89 0.75
CA TYR A 54 9.07 4.32 2.13
C TYR A 54 8.60 5.78 2.22
N LYS A 55 9.00 6.65 1.30
CA LYS A 55 8.54 8.04 1.27
C LYS A 55 7.05 8.20 0.93
N ASN A 56 6.44 7.17 0.39
CA ASN A 56 5.00 7.12 0.10
C ASN A 56 4.18 6.56 1.27
N ILE A 57 4.82 6.25 2.40
CA ILE A 57 4.19 5.47 3.47
C ILE A 57 4.20 6.22 4.79
N TRP A 58 3.06 6.18 5.48
CA TRP A 58 2.94 6.54 6.90
C TRP A 58 2.67 5.26 7.68
N VAL A 59 3.25 5.15 8.86
CA VAL A 59 3.07 4.01 9.74
C VAL A 59 2.40 4.44 11.04
N TYR A 60 1.61 3.53 11.60
CA TYR A 60 1.11 3.63 12.96
C TYR A 60 2.01 2.77 13.84
N GLU A 61 2.79 3.43 14.69
CA GLU A 61 3.69 2.73 15.61
C GLU A 61 3.01 2.53 16.95
N LYS A 62 3.04 1.30 17.45
CA LYS A 62 2.50 0.92 18.76
C LYS A 62 3.36 -0.19 19.32
N ASN A 63 3.75 -0.06 20.61
CA ASN A 63 4.62 -1.03 21.28
C ASN A 63 5.94 -1.28 20.52
N ASN A 64 6.50 -0.23 19.92
CA ASN A 64 7.73 -0.29 19.10
C ASN A 64 7.60 -1.17 17.85
N GLU A 65 6.38 -1.40 17.38
CA GLU A 65 6.09 -2.18 16.18
C GLU A 65 5.26 -1.36 15.20
N VAL A 66 5.33 -1.71 13.92
CA VAL A 66 4.44 -1.16 12.91
C VAL A 66 3.10 -1.90 13.01
N ALA A 67 2.15 -1.27 13.67
CA ALA A 67 0.81 -1.85 13.86
C ALA A 67 -0.07 -1.69 12.62
N GLY A 68 0.25 -0.75 11.76
CA GLY A 68 -0.45 -0.53 10.49
C GLY A 68 0.30 0.47 9.64
N CYS A 69 -0.09 0.55 8.37
CA CYS A 69 0.48 1.54 7.45
C CYS A 69 -0.53 1.96 6.39
N ILE A 70 -0.28 3.12 5.80
CA ILE A 70 -1.02 3.64 4.66
C ILE A 70 -0.04 4.06 3.58
N ILE A 71 -0.31 3.65 2.34
CA ILE A 71 0.51 3.95 1.17
C ILE A 71 -0.29 4.88 0.27
N ALA A 72 0.26 6.05 -0.02
CA ALA A 72 -0.42 7.04 -0.84
C ALA A 72 0.58 7.88 -1.64
N TYR A 73 0.18 8.29 -2.83
CA TYR A 73 1.04 9.05 -3.73
C TYR A 73 0.19 9.79 -4.78
N ASP A 74 0.83 10.68 -5.53
CA ASP A 74 0.24 11.38 -6.66
C ASP A 74 -0.21 10.35 -7.71
N GLY A 75 -1.49 10.31 -8.04
CA GLY A 75 -2.06 9.36 -8.98
C GLY A 75 -1.44 9.41 -10.38
N SER A 76 -0.90 10.57 -10.77
CA SER A 76 -0.21 10.70 -12.06
C SER A 76 1.11 9.91 -12.12
N LYS A 77 1.63 9.50 -10.97
CA LYS A 77 2.88 8.76 -10.84
C LYS A 77 2.70 7.24 -10.80
N GLU A 78 1.47 6.76 -10.77
CA GLU A 78 1.18 5.34 -10.56
C GLU A 78 1.95 4.42 -11.49
N MET A 79 1.89 4.65 -12.79
CA MET A 79 2.52 3.76 -13.76
C MET A 79 4.04 3.96 -13.84
N GLU A 80 4.53 5.16 -13.57
CA GLU A 80 5.95 5.40 -13.42
C GLU A 80 6.53 4.59 -12.25
N TYR A 81 5.83 4.57 -11.13
CA TYR A 81 6.22 3.76 -9.98
C TYR A 81 6.12 2.27 -10.28
N GLU A 82 5.07 1.85 -10.96
CA GLU A 82 4.91 0.43 -11.30
C GLU A 82 6.10 -0.10 -12.12
N GLU A 83 6.58 0.67 -13.07
CA GLU A 83 7.73 0.30 -13.90
C GLU A 83 9.03 0.16 -13.12
N GLN A 84 9.15 0.84 -11.99
CA GLN A 84 10.33 0.74 -11.11
C GLN A 84 10.52 -0.68 -10.55
N TRP A 85 9.48 -1.49 -10.54
CA TRP A 85 9.59 -2.90 -10.19
C TRP A 85 10.67 -3.61 -10.98
N ASN A 86 10.81 -3.27 -12.26
CA ASN A 86 11.79 -3.87 -13.17
C ASN A 86 13.24 -3.54 -12.80
N GLN A 87 13.48 -2.56 -11.95
CA GLN A 87 14.80 -2.21 -11.46
C GLN A 87 15.25 -3.08 -10.27
N LEU A 88 14.36 -3.90 -9.72
CA LEU A 88 14.70 -4.85 -8.68
C LEU A 88 15.52 -6.01 -9.26
N PRO A 89 16.30 -6.73 -8.43
CA PRO A 89 17.05 -7.91 -8.88
C PRO A 89 16.12 -9.12 -9.07
N LEU A 90 15.32 -9.07 -10.13
CA LEU A 90 14.32 -10.10 -10.42
C LEU A 90 14.96 -11.32 -11.06
N GLU A 91 14.68 -12.49 -10.51
CA GLU A 91 15.01 -13.75 -11.17
C GLU A 91 14.12 -13.92 -12.41
N GLU A 92 14.56 -14.72 -13.37
CA GLU A 92 13.91 -14.85 -14.67
C GLU A 92 12.42 -15.25 -14.57
N ASP A 93 12.09 -16.19 -13.70
CA ASP A 93 10.70 -16.63 -13.53
C ASP A 93 9.78 -15.50 -13.03
N ILE A 94 10.31 -14.66 -12.16
CA ILE A 94 9.55 -13.49 -11.65
C ILE A 94 9.41 -12.43 -12.73
N ARG A 95 10.48 -12.19 -13.48
CA ARG A 95 10.46 -11.22 -14.59
C ARG A 95 9.43 -11.61 -15.65
N LEU A 96 9.31 -12.90 -15.94
CA LEU A 96 8.39 -13.41 -16.96
C LEU A 96 6.91 -13.26 -16.57
N VAL A 97 6.60 -13.18 -15.28
CA VAL A 97 5.22 -12.92 -14.83
C VAL A 97 4.79 -11.49 -15.15
N GLY A 98 5.74 -10.58 -15.27
CA GLY A 98 5.47 -9.16 -15.45
C GLY A 98 5.39 -8.40 -14.13
N THR A 99 5.01 -7.13 -14.18
CA THR A 99 4.88 -6.33 -12.98
C THR A 99 3.61 -6.70 -12.20
N PRO A 100 3.61 -6.54 -10.85
CA PRO A 100 2.50 -7.02 -10.02
C PRO A 100 1.15 -6.35 -10.29
N LEU A 101 1.14 -5.06 -10.57
CA LEU A 101 -0.08 -4.26 -10.68
C LEU A 101 -0.08 -3.47 -12.00
N PRO A 102 -0.21 -4.15 -13.15
CA PRO A 102 0.00 -3.51 -14.46
C PRO A 102 -1.13 -2.58 -14.92
N ILE A 103 -2.26 -2.59 -14.22
CA ILE A 103 -3.44 -1.82 -14.60
C ILE A 103 -3.48 -0.51 -13.83
N LYS A 104 -3.61 0.61 -14.55
CA LYS A 104 -3.75 1.92 -13.93
C LYS A 104 -5.14 2.06 -13.30
N GLU A 105 -5.17 2.43 -12.01
CA GLU A 105 -6.40 2.62 -11.26
C GLU A 105 -6.60 4.07 -10.82
N ALA A 106 -5.51 4.80 -10.61
CA ALA A 106 -5.56 6.19 -10.16
C ALA A 106 -5.81 7.16 -11.33
N LYS A 107 -6.42 8.32 -11.00
CA LYS A 107 -6.56 9.41 -11.95
C LYS A 107 -5.39 10.38 -11.82
N ASN A 108 -5.02 11.04 -12.92
CA ASN A 108 -3.85 11.91 -12.94
C ASN A 108 -4.01 13.20 -12.12
N ASP A 109 -5.24 13.62 -11.90
CA ASP A 109 -5.54 14.86 -11.14
C ASP A 109 -5.85 14.57 -9.67
N GLU A 110 -5.66 13.35 -9.21
CA GLU A 110 -5.97 12.92 -7.86
C GLU A 110 -4.74 12.35 -7.15
N TRP A 111 -4.73 12.48 -5.82
CA TRP A 111 -3.82 11.74 -4.96
C TRP A 111 -4.47 10.41 -4.61
N TYR A 112 -3.72 9.34 -4.77
CA TYR A 112 -4.24 7.98 -4.68
C TYR A 112 -3.80 7.28 -3.41
N ILE A 113 -4.77 6.73 -2.68
CA ILE A 113 -4.50 5.85 -1.55
C ILE A 113 -4.43 4.42 -2.09
N GLU A 114 -3.20 3.92 -2.21
CA GLU A 114 -2.94 2.58 -2.75
C GLU A 114 -3.44 1.49 -1.81
N ALA A 115 -3.16 1.65 -0.51
CA ALA A 115 -3.46 0.64 0.48
C ALA A 115 -3.49 1.21 1.88
N VAL A 116 -4.35 0.68 2.71
CA VAL A 116 -4.31 0.86 4.16
C VAL A 116 -4.44 -0.52 4.78
N VAL A 117 -3.52 -0.87 5.67
CA VAL A 117 -3.49 -2.20 6.26
C VAL A 117 -3.16 -2.13 7.75
N THR A 118 -3.86 -2.93 8.53
CA THR A 118 -3.62 -3.10 9.97
C THR A 118 -3.07 -4.50 10.21
N SER A 119 -2.03 -4.60 11.04
CA SER A 119 -1.50 -5.89 11.46
C SER A 119 -2.62 -6.71 12.12
N PRO A 120 -2.70 -8.03 11.84
CA PRO A 120 -3.69 -8.89 12.47
C PRO A 120 -3.71 -8.81 14.00
N ASP A 121 -2.56 -8.55 14.63
CA ASP A 121 -2.42 -8.46 16.07
C ASP A 121 -3.03 -7.17 16.67
N TYR A 122 -3.31 -6.18 15.80
CA TYR A 122 -3.78 -4.86 16.24
C TYR A 122 -5.13 -4.48 15.64
N ARG A 123 -5.85 -5.42 15.04
CA ARG A 123 -7.16 -5.15 14.44
C ARG A 123 -8.20 -4.78 15.51
N GLY A 124 -9.22 -4.01 15.08
CA GLY A 124 -10.30 -3.59 15.96
C GLY A 124 -9.97 -2.44 16.89
N GLN A 125 -8.85 -1.74 16.67
CA GLN A 125 -8.41 -0.61 17.50
C GLN A 125 -8.50 0.74 16.81
N GLY A 126 -9.12 0.80 15.63
CA GLY A 126 -9.32 2.04 14.87
C GLY A 126 -8.06 2.57 14.17
N ILE A 127 -7.04 1.74 13.97
CA ILE A 127 -5.76 2.16 13.37
C ILE A 127 -5.94 2.62 11.93
N ALA A 128 -6.68 1.86 11.11
CA ALA A 128 -6.95 2.24 9.72
C ALA A 128 -7.67 3.58 9.64
N THR A 129 -8.68 3.78 10.48
CA THR A 129 -9.41 5.04 10.57
C THR A 129 -8.49 6.21 10.90
N GLN A 130 -7.62 6.03 11.90
CA GLN A 130 -6.69 7.07 12.32
C GLN A 130 -5.66 7.40 11.23
N LEU A 131 -5.17 6.40 10.50
CA LEU A 131 -4.25 6.62 9.38
C LEU A 131 -4.92 7.41 8.27
N LEU A 132 -6.14 7.05 7.89
CA LEU A 132 -6.91 7.77 6.87
C LEU A 132 -7.22 9.20 7.29
N GLU A 133 -7.68 9.41 8.51
CA GLU A 133 -7.96 10.74 9.04
C GLU A 133 -6.70 11.61 9.06
N HIS A 134 -5.58 11.05 9.49
CA HIS A 134 -4.30 11.76 9.50
C HIS A 134 -3.93 12.25 8.11
N LEU A 135 -4.04 11.38 7.10
CA LEU A 135 -3.70 11.71 5.73
C LEU A 135 -4.61 12.81 5.17
N ILE A 136 -5.91 12.68 5.39
CA ILE A 136 -6.91 13.64 4.91
C ILE A 136 -6.74 15.00 5.59
N THR A 137 -6.55 15.03 6.90
CA THR A 137 -6.46 16.29 7.66
C THR A 137 -5.14 17.02 7.45
N THR A 138 -4.03 16.29 7.29
CA THR A 138 -2.72 16.90 7.06
C THR A 138 -2.52 17.36 5.61
N SER A 139 -3.36 16.86 4.70
CA SER A 139 -3.29 17.18 3.26
C SER A 139 -4.69 17.48 2.71
N PHE A 140 -5.45 18.29 3.43
CA PHE A 140 -6.85 18.59 3.10
C PHE A 140 -7.03 19.30 1.75
N ASN A 141 -5.98 19.96 1.25
CA ASN A 141 -6.00 20.64 -0.04
C ASN A 141 -5.82 19.70 -1.24
N LYS A 142 -5.63 18.42 -0.98
CA LYS A 142 -5.47 17.39 -2.02
C LYS A 142 -6.79 16.67 -2.25
N LYS A 143 -7.03 16.29 -3.50
CA LYS A 143 -8.17 15.46 -3.86
C LYS A 143 -7.75 14.01 -3.73
N TRP A 144 -8.26 13.32 -2.72
CA TRP A 144 -7.92 11.94 -2.41
C TRP A 144 -8.90 10.96 -3.07
N SER A 145 -8.37 9.87 -3.59
CA SER A 145 -9.17 8.77 -4.12
C SER A 145 -8.63 7.43 -3.66
N LEU A 146 -9.47 6.42 -3.69
CA LEU A 146 -9.12 5.04 -3.42
C LEU A 146 -10.09 4.11 -4.14
N ASN A 147 -9.67 2.87 -4.35
CA ASN A 147 -10.51 1.82 -4.87
C ASN A 147 -10.91 0.86 -3.76
N CYS A 148 -12.12 0.35 -3.82
CA CYS A 148 -12.62 -0.60 -2.85
C CYS A 148 -13.53 -1.62 -3.53
N ASP A 149 -13.39 -2.88 -3.14
CA ASP A 149 -14.23 -3.96 -3.63
C ASP A 149 -15.67 -3.78 -3.11
N TYR A 150 -16.65 -3.95 -3.99
CA TYR A 150 -18.07 -3.91 -3.63
C TYR A 150 -18.43 -4.88 -2.51
N ASN A 151 -17.74 -6.01 -2.44
CA ASN A 151 -18.02 -7.03 -1.43
C ASN A 151 -17.45 -6.68 -0.06
N ASN A 152 -16.60 -5.66 0.04
CA ASN A 152 -16.02 -5.22 1.30
C ASN A 152 -16.91 -4.15 1.96
N GLU A 153 -18.05 -4.58 2.48
CA GLU A 153 -19.04 -3.70 3.09
C GLU A 153 -18.49 -2.89 4.27
N LYS A 154 -17.64 -3.51 5.07
CA LYS A 154 -17.04 -2.86 6.23
C LYS A 154 -16.13 -1.70 5.81
N ALA A 155 -15.30 -1.90 4.81
CA ALA A 155 -14.42 -0.86 4.28
C ALA A 155 -15.23 0.25 3.61
N LEU A 156 -16.23 -0.10 2.82
CA LEU A 156 -17.12 0.87 2.17
C LEU A 156 -17.81 1.78 3.19
N LYS A 157 -18.30 1.19 4.28
CA LYS A 157 -18.92 1.96 5.36
C LYS A 157 -17.95 2.94 6.00
N LEU A 158 -16.73 2.50 6.26
CA LEU A 158 -15.68 3.34 6.81
C LEU A 158 -15.36 4.51 5.89
N TYR A 159 -15.12 4.24 4.62
CA TYR A 159 -14.78 5.28 3.65
C TYR A 159 -15.90 6.31 3.49
N LYS A 160 -17.14 5.84 3.46
CA LYS A 160 -18.30 6.72 3.39
C LYS A 160 -18.41 7.63 4.62
N GLN A 161 -18.15 7.09 5.81
CA GLN A 161 -18.13 7.87 7.05
C GLN A 161 -17.06 8.94 7.04
N LEU A 162 -15.94 8.71 6.37
CA LEU A 162 -14.84 9.67 6.22
C LEU A 162 -15.05 10.69 5.11
N GLY A 163 -16.19 10.62 4.41
CA GLY A 163 -16.56 11.60 3.40
C GLY A 163 -16.24 11.20 1.96
N PHE A 164 -15.76 9.99 1.72
CA PHE A 164 -15.56 9.51 0.36
C PHE A 164 -16.88 9.27 -0.34
N LYS A 165 -16.93 9.61 -1.62
CA LYS A 165 -18.11 9.45 -2.46
C LYS A 165 -17.81 8.57 -3.66
N TRP A 166 -18.83 7.86 -4.13
CA TRP A 166 -18.74 7.10 -5.37
C TRP A 166 -18.50 8.03 -6.57
N VAL A 167 -17.75 7.52 -7.51
CA VAL A 167 -17.48 8.23 -8.78
C VAL A 167 -17.87 7.33 -9.94
#